data_754b09f0d547da7d45b8796b0645e9dc
#
_entry.id   754b09f0d547da7d45b8796b0645e9dc
#
_cell.length_a   1.000
_cell.length_b   1.000
_cell.length_c   1.000
_cell.angle_alpha   90.00
_cell.angle_beta   90.00
_cell.angle_gamma   90.00
#
_symmetry.space_group_name_H-M   'P 1'
#
loop_
_entity.id
_entity.type
_entity.pdbx_description
1 polymer ?
#
loop_
_entity_poly.entity_id
_entity_poly.type
_entity_poly.pdbx_seq_one_letter_code
_entity_poly.pdbx_strand_id
1 'polypeptide(L)'
;MLRSVRTGRFPHAHIFEGPFGCGKKTLVDGLCRALNCTGEHPPCGLCANCLRYAHGNAVNSLRLLPEKSVKVETIRDLIEKVSVRPFDGGRMTVVIEAADHLTAQAQNALLKTLEEPPEYAVFFLIVERMSALLSTIVSR
;
A
#
# COMPACT_ATOMS: atom_id res chain seq x y z
N MET A 1 -7.62 12.93 3.28
CA MET A 1 -7.27 11.74 2.47
C MET A 1 -8.25 11.43 1.34
N LEU A 2 -9.53 11.18 1.62
CA LEU A 2 -10.51 10.91 0.54
C LEU A 2 -10.62 12.06 -0.47
N ARG A 3 -10.45 13.28 -0.03
CA ARG A 3 -10.44 14.47 -0.91
C ARG A 3 -9.26 14.42 -1.89
N SER A 4 -8.10 13.97 -1.44
CA SER A 4 -6.91 13.81 -2.29
C SER A 4 -7.08 12.69 -3.31
N VAL A 5 -7.79 11.63 -2.96
CA VAL A 5 -8.15 10.55 -3.90
C VAL A 5 -9.00 11.11 -5.04
N ARG A 6 -9.99 11.96 -4.72
CA ARG A 6 -10.90 12.56 -5.71
C ARG A 6 -10.21 13.55 -6.65
N THR A 7 -9.19 14.27 -6.16
CA THR A 7 -8.45 15.27 -6.96
C THR A 7 -7.27 14.70 -7.74
N GLY A 8 -7.00 13.39 -7.60
CA GLY A 8 -5.86 12.73 -8.25
C GLY A 8 -4.48 13.10 -7.65
N ARG A 9 -4.45 13.86 -6.57
CA ARG A 9 -3.22 14.31 -5.88
C ARG A 9 -2.92 13.46 -4.65
N PHE A 10 -2.91 12.15 -4.83
CA PHE A 10 -2.62 11.22 -3.75
C PHE A 10 -1.13 10.88 -3.75
N PRO A 11 -0.39 11.09 -2.63
CA PRO A 11 1.02 10.75 -2.56
C PRO A 11 1.27 9.26 -2.81
N HIS A 12 2.46 8.94 -3.31
CA HIS A 12 2.82 7.56 -3.68
C HIS A 12 3.07 6.65 -2.49
N ALA A 13 3.39 7.19 -1.32
CA ALA A 13 3.70 6.40 -0.14
C ALA A 13 3.11 7.02 1.12
N HIS A 14 2.58 6.16 1.98
CA HIS A 14 2.01 6.53 3.27
C HIS A 14 2.47 5.57 4.35
N ILE A 15 2.78 6.10 5.52
CA ILE A 15 3.08 5.32 6.72
C ILE A 15 1.96 5.54 7.73
N PHE A 16 1.39 4.44 8.22
CA PHE A 16 0.37 4.47 9.28
C PHE A 16 0.96 3.85 10.55
N GLU A 17 1.24 4.69 11.53
CA GLU A 17 1.77 4.29 12.83
C GLU A 17 0.66 4.22 13.87
N GLY A 18 0.74 3.25 14.74
CA GLY A 18 -0.15 3.12 15.89
C GLY A 18 -0.15 1.71 16.48
N PRO A 19 -0.70 1.55 17.70
CA PRO A 19 -0.74 0.26 18.36
C PRO A 19 -1.58 -0.76 17.59
N PHE A 20 -1.36 -2.04 17.88
CA PHE A 20 -2.17 -3.12 17.33
C PHE A 20 -3.65 -2.90 17.63
N GLY A 21 -4.51 -3.14 16.66
CA GLY A 21 -5.97 -3.06 16.84
C GLY A 21 -6.57 -1.64 16.82
N CYS A 22 -5.80 -0.58 16.54
CA CYS A 22 -6.33 0.80 16.51
C CYS A 22 -7.05 1.17 15.20
N GLY A 23 -7.25 0.22 14.27
CA GLY A 23 -8.01 0.45 13.03
C GLY A 23 -7.18 0.86 11.81
N LYS A 24 -5.85 0.78 11.85
CA LYS A 24 -4.98 1.11 10.71
C LYS A 24 -5.33 0.31 9.45
N LYS A 25 -5.51 -1.00 9.60
CA LYS A 25 -5.84 -1.88 8.47
C LYS A 25 -7.18 -1.49 7.85
N THR A 26 -8.19 -1.24 8.66
CA THR A 26 -9.51 -0.82 8.20
C THR A 26 -9.45 0.49 7.41
N LEU A 27 -8.67 1.45 7.90
CA LEU A 27 -8.45 2.71 7.19
C LEU A 27 -7.75 2.49 5.84
N VAL A 28 -6.68 1.71 5.83
CA VAL A 28 -5.92 1.40 4.60
C VAL A 28 -6.81 0.66 3.60
N ASP A 29 -7.61 -0.29 4.05
CA ASP A 29 -8.56 -1.00 3.18
C ASP A 29 -9.57 -0.05 2.54
N GLY A 30 -10.08 0.90 3.30
CA GLY A 30 -10.96 1.95 2.78
C GLY A 30 -10.30 2.82 1.72
N LEU A 31 -9.04 3.20 1.93
CA LEU A 31 -8.27 3.98 0.96
C LEU A 31 -7.97 3.18 -0.31
N CYS A 32 -7.58 1.93 -0.19
CA CYS A 32 -7.33 1.05 -1.33
C CYS A 32 -8.58 0.88 -2.20
N ARG A 33 -9.74 0.70 -1.57
CA ARG A 33 -11.03 0.65 -2.27
C ARG A 33 -11.34 1.97 -2.98
N ALA A 34 -11.13 3.09 -2.30
CA ALA A 34 -11.40 4.41 -2.85
C ALA A 34 -10.55 4.74 -4.07
N LEU A 35 -9.27 4.33 -4.08
CA LEU A 35 -8.33 4.61 -5.17
C LEU A 35 -8.75 3.99 -6.52
N ASN A 36 -9.42 2.86 -6.50
CA ASN A 36 -9.91 2.17 -7.69
C ASN A 36 -11.44 2.22 -7.84
N CYS A 37 -12.10 2.99 -7.01
CA CYS A 37 -13.56 3.17 -7.09
C CYS A 37 -13.95 4.02 -8.30
N THR A 38 -14.96 3.58 -9.05
CA THR A 38 -15.51 4.30 -10.21
C THR A 38 -16.79 5.06 -9.89
N GLY A 39 -17.27 5.00 -8.64
CA GLY A 39 -18.47 5.72 -8.19
C GLY A 39 -18.22 7.20 -7.86
N GLU A 40 -19.27 7.95 -7.68
CA GLU A 40 -19.21 9.40 -7.38
C GLU A 40 -18.61 9.71 -6.00
N HIS A 41 -18.85 8.83 -5.02
CA HIS A 41 -18.39 8.99 -3.63
C HIS A 41 -17.53 7.80 -3.20
N PRO A 42 -16.22 7.80 -3.53
CA PRO A 42 -15.33 6.70 -3.18
C PRO A 42 -15.10 6.54 -1.67
N PRO A 43 -15.09 5.32 -1.15
CA PRO A 43 -15.47 4.09 -1.82
C PRO A 43 -16.98 3.92 -1.85
N CYS A 44 -17.58 3.71 -3.02
CA CYS A 44 -19.04 3.63 -3.16
C CYS A 44 -19.63 2.31 -2.65
N GLY A 45 -18.86 1.27 -2.58
CA GLY A 45 -19.29 -0.08 -2.16
C GLY A 45 -20.11 -0.85 -3.18
N LEU A 46 -20.46 -0.25 -4.32
CA LEU A 46 -21.37 -0.81 -5.32
C LEU A 46 -20.71 -1.11 -6.67
N CYS A 47 -19.65 -0.38 -7.04
CA CYS A 47 -18.96 -0.63 -8.32
C CYS A 47 -18.22 -1.96 -8.31
N ALA A 48 -17.89 -2.49 -9.48
CA ALA A 48 -17.21 -3.77 -9.63
C ALA A 48 -15.90 -3.85 -8.83
N ASN A 49 -15.12 -2.77 -8.81
CA ASN A 49 -13.86 -2.73 -8.06
C ASN A 49 -14.08 -2.78 -6.55
N CYS A 50 -15.04 -2.04 -6.02
CA CYS A 50 -15.40 -2.10 -4.61
C CYS A 50 -15.88 -3.50 -4.19
N LEU A 51 -16.69 -4.14 -5.03
CA LEU A 51 -17.20 -5.49 -4.76
C LEU A 51 -16.08 -6.53 -4.80
N ARG A 52 -15.19 -6.46 -5.78
CA ARG A 52 -14.00 -7.34 -5.84
C ARG A 52 -13.14 -7.20 -4.61
N TYR A 53 -12.91 -5.98 -4.16
CA TYR A 53 -12.12 -5.72 -2.97
C TYR A 53 -12.77 -6.31 -1.72
N ALA A 54 -14.08 -6.14 -1.57
CA ALA A 54 -14.84 -6.68 -0.45
C ALA A 54 -14.80 -8.22 -0.40
N HIS A 55 -14.74 -8.89 -1.57
CA HIS A 55 -14.65 -10.34 -1.69
C HIS A 55 -13.20 -10.89 -1.69
N GLY A 56 -12.19 -10.05 -1.48
CA GLY A 56 -10.79 -10.46 -1.49
C GLY A 56 -10.22 -10.75 -2.88
N ASN A 57 -10.90 -10.35 -3.94
CA ASN A 57 -10.55 -10.60 -5.34
C ASN A 57 -10.05 -9.34 -6.05
N ALA A 58 -9.48 -8.39 -5.31
CA ALA A 58 -8.94 -7.16 -5.89
C ALA A 58 -7.72 -7.46 -6.77
N VAL A 59 -7.84 -7.18 -8.06
CA VAL A 59 -6.81 -7.49 -9.08
C VAL A 59 -5.58 -6.60 -8.93
N ASN A 60 -5.78 -5.33 -8.60
CA ASN A 60 -4.73 -4.32 -8.50
C ASN A 60 -4.30 -4.06 -7.05
N SER A 61 -4.30 -5.08 -6.22
CA SER A 61 -3.90 -4.96 -4.82
C SER A 61 -2.91 -6.06 -4.47
N LEU A 62 -1.75 -5.64 -4.00
CA LEU A 62 -0.72 -6.51 -3.46
C LEU A 62 -0.64 -6.29 -1.96
N ARG A 63 -0.68 -7.36 -1.19
CA ARG A 63 -0.63 -7.27 0.26
C ARG A 63 0.41 -8.23 0.81
N LEU A 64 1.35 -7.69 1.56
CA LEU A 64 2.32 -8.44 2.32
C LEU A 64 1.81 -8.58 3.75
N LEU A 65 1.48 -9.82 4.15
CA LEU A 65 0.98 -10.12 5.48
C LEU A 65 2.09 -10.05 6.53
N PRO A 66 1.74 -9.82 7.81
CA PRO A 66 2.73 -9.72 8.87
C PRO A 66 3.43 -11.05 9.11
N GLU A 67 4.76 -10.99 9.13
CA GLU A 67 5.65 -12.10 9.49
C GLU A 67 6.61 -11.63 10.59
N LYS A 68 7.23 -12.56 11.31
CA LYS A 68 8.20 -12.22 12.36
C LYS A 68 9.39 -11.45 11.83
N SER A 69 9.81 -11.75 10.61
CA SER A 69 10.89 -11.08 9.92
C SER A 69 10.69 -11.21 8.42
N VAL A 70 10.66 -10.09 7.71
CA VAL A 70 10.49 -10.06 6.27
C VAL A 70 11.85 -9.85 5.61
N LYS A 71 12.27 -10.85 4.84
CA LYS A 71 13.57 -10.88 4.17
C LYS A 71 13.55 -10.08 2.86
N VAL A 72 14.74 -9.75 2.38
CA VAL A 72 14.93 -8.98 1.15
C VAL A 72 14.34 -9.67 -0.09
N GLU A 73 14.37 -10.99 -0.16
CA GLU A 73 13.84 -11.76 -1.28
C GLU A 73 12.31 -11.53 -1.43
N THR A 74 11.59 -11.51 -0.32
CA THR A 74 10.15 -11.24 -0.31
C THR A 74 9.83 -9.85 -0.87
N ILE A 75 10.64 -8.85 -0.50
CA ILE A 75 10.48 -7.48 -1.00
C ILE A 75 10.85 -7.39 -2.49
N ARG A 76 11.89 -8.09 -2.94
CA ARG A 76 12.26 -8.13 -4.36
C ARG A 76 11.14 -8.73 -5.22
N ASP A 77 10.52 -9.83 -4.77
CA ASP A 77 9.38 -10.44 -5.44
C ASP A 77 8.18 -9.48 -5.51
N LEU A 78 7.94 -8.76 -4.43
CA LEU A 78 6.90 -7.74 -4.38
C LEU A 78 7.15 -6.61 -5.38
N ILE A 79 8.36 -6.09 -5.43
CA ILE A 79 8.78 -5.03 -6.36
C ILE A 79 8.62 -5.49 -7.81
N GLU A 80 9.00 -6.73 -8.13
CA GLU A 80 8.82 -7.30 -9.46
C GLU A 80 7.34 -7.32 -9.87
N LYS A 81 6.46 -7.71 -8.97
CA LYS A 81 5.00 -7.67 -9.22
C LYS A 81 4.48 -6.25 -9.39
N VAL A 82 4.99 -5.30 -8.62
CA VAL A 82 4.61 -3.89 -8.72
C VAL A 82 5.04 -3.27 -10.05
N SER A 83 6.14 -3.74 -10.63
CA SER A 83 6.65 -3.19 -11.91
C SER A 83 5.75 -3.53 -13.10
N VAL A 84 4.81 -4.44 -12.96
CA VAL A 84 3.82 -4.75 -13.99
C VAL A 84 2.62 -3.81 -13.87
N ARG A 85 2.40 -3.02 -14.91
CA ARG A 85 1.30 -2.04 -14.96
C ARG A 85 -0.06 -2.75 -14.88
N PRO A 86 -1.02 -2.24 -14.10
CA PRO A 86 -2.37 -2.77 -14.07
C PRO A 86 -3.02 -2.82 -15.46
N PHE A 87 -3.62 -3.94 -15.80
CA PHE A 87 -4.24 -4.18 -17.09
C PHE A 87 -5.38 -3.20 -17.42
N ASP A 88 -6.16 -2.81 -16.42
CA ASP A 88 -7.32 -1.92 -16.57
C ASP A 88 -6.97 -0.42 -16.49
N GLY A 89 -5.67 -0.08 -16.41
CA GLY A 89 -5.22 1.30 -16.26
C GLY A 89 -5.47 1.88 -14.86
N GLY A 90 -5.92 1.06 -13.90
CA GLY A 90 -6.15 1.49 -12.53
C GLY A 90 -4.85 1.68 -11.73
N ARG A 91 -5.01 1.95 -10.43
CA ARG A 91 -3.87 2.10 -9.52
C ARG A 91 -3.54 0.77 -8.84
N MET A 92 -2.25 0.48 -8.76
CA MET A 92 -1.73 -0.63 -7.99
C MET A 92 -1.59 -0.18 -6.53
N THR A 93 -2.32 -0.81 -5.62
CA THR A 93 -2.18 -0.57 -4.19
C THR A 93 -1.30 -1.65 -3.57
N VAL A 94 -0.27 -1.22 -2.85
CA VAL A 94 0.69 -2.11 -2.21
C VAL A 94 0.62 -1.88 -0.71
N VAL A 95 0.15 -2.88 0.03
CA VAL A 95 0.01 -2.80 1.49
C VAL A 95 1.05 -3.71 2.13
N ILE A 96 1.94 -3.14 2.92
CA ILE A 96 2.91 -3.88 3.72
C ILE A 96 2.49 -3.79 5.18
N GLU A 97 1.89 -4.87 5.68
CA GLU A 97 1.52 -4.99 7.09
C GLU A 97 2.76 -5.33 7.92
N ALA A 98 2.85 -4.78 9.12
CA ALA A 98 4.00 -4.96 10.00
C ALA A 98 5.34 -4.62 9.30
N ALA A 99 5.38 -3.45 8.64
CA ALA A 99 6.57 -2.99 7.92
C ALA A 99 7.77 -2.76 8.86
N ASP A 100 7.54 -2.61 10.15
CA ASP A 100 8.58 -2.57 11.19
C ASP A 100 9.28 -3.93 11.40
N HIS A 101 8.78 -5.01 10.82
CA HIS A 101 9.43 -6.32 10.80
C HIS A 101 10.33 -6.55 9.57
N LEU A 102 10.43 -5.58 8.68
CA LEU A 102 11.35 -5.64 7.54
C LEU A 102 12.80 -5.61 8.04
N THR A 103 13.62 -6.51 7.51
CA THR A 103 15.09 -6.42 7.74
C THR A 103 15.64 -5.13 7.14
N ALA A 104 16.80 -4.67 7.62
CA ALA A 104 17.45 -3.48 7.05
C ALA A 104 17.69 -3.63 5.53
N GLN A 105 18.06 -4.81 5.09
CA GLN A 105 18.28 -5.12 3.67
C GLN A 105 16.95 -5.05 2.88
N ALA A 106 15.86 -5.56 3.44
CA ALA A 106 14.52 -5.46 2.83
C ALA A 106 14.07 -4.00 2.72
N GLN A 107 14.28 -3.21 3.75
CA GLN A 107 13.98 -1.77 3.74
C GLN A 107 14.79 -1.04 2.67
N ASN A 108 16.08 -1.32 2.54
CA ASN A 108 16.94 -0.72 1.51
C ASN A 108 16.51 -1.10 0.09
N ALA A 109 16.05 -2.34 -0.12
CA ALA A 109 15.55 -2.77 -1.41
C ALA A 109 14.24 -2.04 -1.77
N LEU A 110 13.37 -1.81 -0.79
CA LEU A 110 12.13 -1.07 -0.97
C LEU A 110 12.38 0.42 -1.24
N LEU A 111 13.41 0.99 -0.64
CA LEU A 111 13.74 2.41 -0.74
C LEU A 111 13.86 2.91 -2.18
N LYS A 112 14.53 2.15 -3.04
CA LYS A 112 14.69 2.51 -4.46
C LYS A 112 13.34 2.68 -5.16
N THR A 113 12.40 1.78 -4.90
CA THR A 113 11.05 1.86 -5.48
C THR A 113 10.25 3.03 -4.89
N LEU A 114 10.45 3.35 -3.62
CA LEU A 114 9.79 4.50 -2.98
C LEU A 114 10.36 5.84 -3.46
N GLU A 115 11.63 5.88 -3.88
CA GLU A 115 12.25 7.08 -4.46
C GLU A 115 11.77 7.37 -5.88
N GLU A 116 11.63 6.33 -6.69
CA GLU A 116 11.18 6.39 -8.08
C GLU A 116 10.01 5.42 -8.29
N PRO A 117 8.85 5.69 -7.66
CA PRO A 117 7.71 4.77 -7.76
C PRO A 117 7.09 4.81 -9.16
N PRO A 118 6.54 3.69 -9.66
CA PRO A 118 5.69 3.73 -10.83
C PRO A 118 4.50 4.68 -10.59
N GLU A 119 4.12 5.44 -11.60
CA GLU A 119 3.03 6.42 -11.52
C GLU A 119 1.69 5.83 -11.03
N TYR A 120 1.46 4.57 -11.36
CA TYR A 120 0.23 3.85 -10.99
C TYR A 120 0.27 3.23 -9.60
N ALA A 121 1.42 3.21 -8.91
CA ALA A 121 1.58 2.52 -7.63
C ALA A 121 1.40 3.45 -6.44
N VAL A 122 0.71 2.95 -5.41
CA VAL A 122 0.58 3.61 -4.12
C VAL A 122 0.92 2.61 -3.02
N PHE A 123 1.85 3.00 -2.16
CA PHE A 123 2.36 2.17 -1.08
C PHE A 123 1.76 2.58 0.27
N PHE A 124 1.32 1.59 1.03
CA PHE A 124 0.85 1.76 2.40
C PHE A 124 1.68 0.88 3.33
N LEU A 125 2.43 1.52 4.22
CA LEU A 125 3.25 0.86 5.22
C LEU A 125 2.54 0.96 6.57
N ILE A 126 2.20 -0.17 7.16
CA ILE A 126 1.55 -0.22 8.47
C ILE A 126 2.59 -0.65 9.49
N VAL A 127 2.79 0.16 10.51
CA VAL A 127 3.79 -0.06 11.56
C VAL A 127 3.19 0.18 12.95
N GLU A 128 3.75 -0.47 13.95
CA GLU A 128 3.48 -0.13 15.34
C GLU A 128 4.37 1.02 15.80
N ARG A 129 5.63 1.02 15.35
CA ARG A 129 6.63 2.03 15.71
C ARG A 129 7.42 2.46 14.48
N MET A 130 7.29 3.72 14.13
CA MET A 130 8.03 4.32 13.01
C MET A 130 9.55 4.29 13.23
N SER A 131 10.00 4.29 14.50
CA SER A 131 11.41 4.21 14.86
C SER A 131 12.11 2.91 14.40
N ALA A 132 11.35 1.87 14.09
CA ALA A 132 11.89 0.63 13.53
C ALA A 132 12.19 0.72 12.02
N LEU A 133 11.70 1.77 11.34
CA LEU A 133 12.01 2.03 9.95
C LEU A 133 13.28 2.87 9.81
N LEU A 134 14.00 2.67 8.71
CA LEU A 134 15.13 3.51 8.37
C LEU A 134 14.67 4.96 8.15
N SER A 135 15.45 5.92 8.62
CA SER A 135 15.15 7.36 8.45
C SER A 135 14.96 7.75 6.98
N THR A 136 15.65 7.07 6.08
CA THR A 136 15.54 7.25 4.64
C THR A 136 14.16 6.89 4.10
N ILE A 137 13.49 5.87 4.67
CA ILE A 137 12.11 5.52 4.32
C ILE A 137 11.13 6.53 4.88
N VAL A 138 11.30 6.93 6.15
CA VAL A 138 10.41 7.88 6.82
C VAL A 138 10.41 9.25 6.12
N SER A 139 11.52 9.65 5.51
CA SER A 139 11.64 10.92 4.79
C SER A 139 11.06 10.92 3.38
N ARG A 140 10.58 9.78 2.87
CA ARG A 140 9.97 9.65 1.53
C ARG A 140 8.45 9.52 1.64
#